data_39193917807637fdb52877723aaa94dc
#
_entry.id   39193917807637fdb52877723aaa94dc
#
_cell.length_a   1.000
_cell.length_b   1.000
_cell.length_c   1.000
_cell.angle_alpha   90.00
_cell.angle_beta   90.00
_cell.angle_gamma   90.00
#
_symmetry.space_group_name_H-M   'P 1'
#
loop_
_entity.id
_entity.type
_entity.pdbx_description
1 polymer ?
#
loop_
_entity_poly.entity_id
_entity_poly.type
_entity_poly.pdbx_seq_one_letter_code
_entity_poly.pdbx_strand_id
1 'polypeptide(L)'
;MPITKSSRALVDEAMAQVKTYSIDDVKAKLGDAGVQIIDIRDVRELADGTVLGAYHAPRGMLEFWVDPESPYHKKMFADETKEFIFFCGLGWRSALTAKTLQDMGMTNVAHMDGGYTDWVKAGGPTETLEQQKSKKKAVLPTS
;
A
#
# COMPACT_ATOMS: atom_id res chain seq x y z
N MET A 1 -12.94 -27.20 -14.67
CA MET A 1 -11.63 -26.55 -14.63
C MET A 1 -11.09 -26.49 -13.20
N PRO A 2 -10.40 -27.49 -12.76
CA PRO A 2 -9.77 -27.37 -11.44
C PRO A 2 -8.65 -26.34 -11.51
N ILE A 3 -8.50 -25.59 -10.41
CA ILE A 3 -7.38 -24.68 -10.24
C ILE A 3 -6.10 -25.50 -10.13
N THR A 4 -5.08 -25.19 -10.92
CA THR A 4 -3.79 -25.90 -10.90
C THR A 4 -2.75 -25.20 -10.04
N LYS A 5 -2.97 -23.93 -9.73
CA LYS A 5 -2.11 -23.15 -8.82
C LYS A 5 -2.99 -22.46 -7.80
N SER A 6 -2.79 -22.78 -6.52
CA SER A 6 -3.60 -22.23 -5.44
C SER A 6 -3.27 -20.75 -5.19
N SER A 7 -4.20 -20.04 -4.53
CA SER A 7 -3.91 -18.67 -4.08
C SER A 7 -2.73 -18.65 -3.12
N ARG A 8 -2.59 -19.65 -2.26
CA ARG A 8 -1.45 -19.74 -1.36
C ARG A 8 -0.12 -19.86 -2.12
N ALA A 9 -0.11 -20.68 -3.19
CA ALA A 9 1.09 -20.81 -4.03
C ALA A 9 1.44 -19.47 -4.69
N LEU A 10 0.44 -18.71 -5.16
CA LEU A 10 0.68 -17.38 -5.72
C LEU A 10 1.29 -16.44 -4.69
N VAL A 11 0.76 -16.45 -3.46
CA VAL A 11 1.28 -15.61 -2.37
C VAL A 11 2.71 -16.03 -2.02
N ASP A 12 2.98 -17.33 -1.89
CA ASP A 12 4.32 -17.82 -1.55
C ASP A 12 5.34 -17.45 -2.63
N GLU A 13 4.97 -17.54 -3.90
CA GLU A 13 5.83 -17.09 -5.02
C GLU A 13 6.11 -15.59 -4.94
N ALA A 14 5.08 -14.80 -4.65
CA ALA A 14 5.24 -13.37 -4.50
C ALA A 14 6.18 -13.03 -3.33
N MET A 15 5.97 -13.66 -2.18
CA MET A 15 6.80 -13.44 -0.98
C MET A 15 8.27 -13.77 -1.23
N ALA A 16 8.56 -14.73 -2.10
CA ALA A 16 9.93 -15.08 -2.45
C ALA A 16 10.63 -14.02 -3.32
N GLN A 17 9.88 -13.15 -3.96
CA GLN A 17 10.42 -12.19 -4.94
C GLN A 17 10.33 -10.73 -4.52
N VAL A 18 9.42 -10.39 -3.62
CA VAL A 18 9.18 -8.99 -3.24
C VAL A 18 9.89 -8.64 -1.95
N LYS A 19 10.21 -7.35 -1.82
CA LYS A 19 10.75 -6.83 -0.57
C LYS A 19 9.66 -6.78 0.47
N THR A 20 9.91 -7.35 1.64
CA THR A 20 8.94 -7.45 2.74
C THR A 20 9.47 -6.73 3.96
N TYR A 21 8.65 -5.84 4.53
CA TYR A 21 8.94 -5.16 5.77
C TYR A 21 8.07 -5.72 6.89
N SER A 22 8.61 -5.75 8.09
CA SER A 22 7.86 -6.05 9.30
C SER A 22 7.06 -4.83 9.75
N ILE A 23 6.16 -5.02 10.71
CA ILE A 23 5.43 -3.92 11.35
C ILE A 23 6.42 -2.91 11.95
N ASP A 24 7.44 -3.38 12.65
CA ASP A 24 8.43 -2.50 13.28
C ASP A 24 9.24 -1.70 12.24
N ASP A 25 9.59 -2.34 11.13
CA ASP A 25 10.29 -1.66 10.02
C ASP A 25 9.46 -0.48 9.50
N VAL A 26 8.16 -0.70 9.30
CA VAL A 26 7.27 0.36 8.78
C VAL A 26 7.05 1.45 9.83
N LYS A 27 6.92 1.09 11.10
CA LYS A 27 6.84 2.09 12.18
C LYS A 27 8.03 3.03 12.16
N ALA A 28 9.23 2.50 11.94
CA ALA A 28 10.46 3.29 11.89
C ALA A 28 10.51 4.24 10.68
N LYS A 29 9.68 3.99 9.67
CA LYS A 29 9.64 4.80 8.44
C LYS A 29 8.53 5.84 8.44
N LEU A 30 7.71 5.88 9.47
CA LEU A 30 6.66 6.91 9.55
C LEU A 30 7.28 8.30 9.53
N GLY A 31 6.69 9.18 8.72
CA GLY A 31 7.20 10.54 8.57
C GLY A 31 8.39 10.71 7.64
N ASP A 32 8.94 9.62 7.11
CA ASP A 32 10.02 9.70 6.12
C ASP A 32 9.47 10.21 4.80
N ALA A 33 10.00 11.35 4.32
CA ALA A 33 9.56 11.96 3.06
C ALA A 33 9.86 11.08 1.84
N GLY A 34 10.80 10.15 1.95
CA GLY A 34 11.15 9.20 0.90
C GLY A 34 10.28 7.95 0.86
N VAL A 35 9.25 7.87 1.70
CA VAL A 35 8.38 6.70 1.80
C VAL A 35 6.93 7.13 1.68
N GLN A 36 6.16 6.40 0.87
CA GLN A 36 4.70 6.54 0.82
C GLN A 36 4.08 5.18 1.13
N ILE A 37 3.31 5.13 2.21
CA ILE A 37 2.58 3.92 2.60
C ILE A 37 1.24 3.93 1.87
N ILE A 38 0.88 2.79 1.29
CA ILE A 38 -0.30 2.64 0.44
C ILE A 38 -1.21 1.55 1.01
N ASP A 39 -2.45 1.92 1.32
CA ASP A 39 -3.49 0.98 1.73
C ASP A 39 -4.25 0.52 0.49
N ILE A 40 -4.19 -0.78 0.19
CA ILE A 40 -4.81 -1.33 -1.02
C ILE A 40 -6.15 -2.00 -0.77
N ARG A 41 -6.67 -1.92 0.46
CA ARG A 41 -7.93 -2.55 0.83
C ARG A 41 -9.10 -1.88 0.12
N ASP A 42 -10.25 -2.57 0.14
CA ASP A 42 -11.52 -1.97 -0.29
C ASP A 42 -11.84 -0.79 0.65
N VAL A 43 -12.42 0.28 0.11
CA VAL A 43 -12.68 1.50 0.89
C VAL A 43 -13.55 1.23 2.14
N ARG A 44 -14.43 0.23 2.09
CA ARG A 44 -15.26 -0.14 3.23
C ARG A 44 -14.44 -0.69 4.40
N GLU A 45 -13.31 -1.32 4.12
CA GLU A 45 -12.41 -1.82 5.16
C GLU A 45 -11.71 -0.69 5.92
N LEU A 46 -11.68 0.52 5.36
CA LEU A 46 -11.07 1.69 5.99
C LEU A 46 -12.05 2.43 6.92
N ALA A 47 -13.28 1.94 7.08
CA ALA A 47 -14.27 2.62 7.94
C ALA A 47 -13.74 2.88 9.36
N ASP A 48 -12.97 1.94 9.92
CA ASP A 48 -12.39 2.05 11.26
C ASP A 48 -11.00 2.66 11.27
N GLY A 49 -10.44 2.97 10.09
CA GLY A 49 -9.14 3.62 10.00
C GLY A 49 -8.16 2.94 9.06
N THR A 50 -7.02 3.57 8.93
CA THR A 50 -5.88 3.11 8.14
C THR A 50 -4.59 3.49 8.88
N VAL A 51 -3.45 3.06 8.37
CA VAL A 51 -2.14 3.48 8.91
C VAL A 51 -1.98 5.00 8.74
N LEU A 52 -1.46 5.64 9.76
CA LEU A 52 -1.24 7.09 9.75
C LEU A 52 -0.42 7.48 8.51
N GLY A 53 -0.94 8.42 7.72
CA GLY A 53 -0.27 8.92 6.51
C GLY A 53 -0.43 8.03 5.27
N ALA A 54 -1.14 6.90 5.37
CA ALA A 54 -1.33 6.02 4.22
C ALA A 54 -2.24 6.64 3.18
N TYR A 55 -1.86 6.47 1.92
CA TYR A 55 -2.70 6.84 0.78
C TYR A 55 -3.54 5.62 0.37
N HIS A 56 -4.84 5.81 0.19
CA HIS A 56 -5.71 4.72 -0.24
C HIS A 56 -5.67 4.56 -1.75
N ALA A 57 -5.27 3.37 -2.20
CA ALA A 57 -5.25 3.00 -3.61
C ALA A 57 -5.81 1.58 -3.74
N PRO A 58 -7.09 1.44 -4.10
CA PRO A 58 -7.70 0.11 -4.15
C PRO A 58 -6.98 -0.81 -5.13
N ARG A 59 -6.80 -2.05 -4.72
CA ARG A 59 -6.02 -3.05 -5.47
C ARG A 59 -6.41 -3.10 -6.95
N GLY A 60 -7.71 -3.01 -7.24
CA GLY A 60 -8.22 -3.14 -8.60
C GLY A 60 -7.81 -2.04 -9.56
N MET A 61 -7.28 -0.92 -9.07
CA MET A 61 -6.91 0.22 -9.92
C MET A 61 -5.40 0.40 -10.06
N LEU A 62 -4.59 -0.33 -9.29
CA LEU A 62 -3.16 -0.02 -9.20
C LEU A 62 -2.42 -0.16 -10.52
N GLU A 63 -2.66 -1.21 -11.29
CA GLU A 63 -1.96 -1.38 -12.59
C GLU A 63 -2.21 -0.17 -13.50
N PHE A 64 -3.44 0.37 -13.45
CA PHE A 64 -3.81 1.51 -14.27
C PHE A 64 -3.29 2.83 -13.71
N TRP A 65 -3.19 2.95 -12.39
CA TRP A 65 -2.72 4.17 -11.75
C TRP A 65 -1.20 4.36 -11.87
N VAL A 66 -0.44 3.26 -11.90
CA VAL A 66 1.02 3.34 -11.99
C VAL A 66 1.54 3.50 -13.41
N ASP A 67 0.76 3.12 -14.41
CA ASP A 67 1.17 3.13 -15.81
C ASP A 67 1.00 4.51 -16.43
N PRO A 68 2.11 5.20 -16.82
CA PRO A 68 2.02 6.53 -17.44
C PRO A 68 1.24 6.57 -18.75
N GLU A 69 1.10 5.43 -19.42
CA GLU A 69 0.35 5.35 -20.69
C GLU A 69 -1.14 5.06 -20.46
N SER A 70 -1.52 4.73 -19.23
CA SER A 70 -2.93 4.52 -18.89
C SER A 70 -3.67 5.85 -18.79
N PRO A 71 -4.94 5.93 -19.23
CA PRO A 71 -5.75 7.14 -19.04
C PRO A 71 -6.04 7.43 -17.56
N TYR A 72 -5.82 6.46 -16.67
CA TYR A 72 -6.06 6.60 -15.24
C TYR A 72 -4.79 6.85 -14.43
N HIS A 73 -3.66 7.12 -15.09
CA HIS A 73 -2.38 7.31 -14.41
C HIS A 73 -2.44 8.40 -13.33
N LYS A 74 -1.83 8.12 -12.19
CA LYS A 74 -1.62 9.09 -11.09
C LYS A 74 -0.14 9.38 -10.95
N LYS A 75 0.22 10.64 -11.10
CA LYS A 75 1.63 11.10 -11.13
C LYS A 75 2.44 10.71 -9.90
N MET A 76 1.79 10.57 -8.73
CA MET A 76 2.50 10.21 -7.51
C MET A 76 3.29 8.92 -7.65
N PHE A 77 2.77 7.97 -8.43
CA PHE A 77 3.43 6.68 -8.63
C PHE A 77 4.63 6.74 -9.57
N ALA A 78 4.81 7.84 -10.29
CA ALA A 78 5.97 8.04 -11.15
C ALA A 78 7.17 8.64 -10.40
N ASP A 79 7.02 8.94 -9.12
CA ASP A 79 8.07 9.53 -8.29
C ASP A 79 9.09 8.46 -7.90
N GLU A 80 10.19 8.40 -8.61
CA GLU A 80 11.26 7.42 -8.38
C GLU A 80 12.09 7.72 -7.12
N THR A 81 11.88 8.88 -6.49
CA THR A 81 12.57 9.23 -5.24
C THR A 81 11.91 8.60 -4.01
N LYS A 82 10.72 8.04 -4.18
CA LYS A 82 9.96 7.42 -3.10
C LYS A 82 9.97 5.91 -3.19
N GLU A 83 9.95 5.26 -2.04
CA GLU A 83 9.62 3.85 -1.91
C GLU A 83 8.14 3.74 -1.55
N PHE A 84 7.41 2.89 -2.26
CA PHE A 84 6.00 2.63 -2.00
C PHE A 84 5.87 1.33 -1.22
N ILE A 85 5.27 1.41 -0.03
CA ILE A 85 5.06 0.25 0.83
C ILE A 85 3.57 -0.04 0.88
N PHE A 86 3.17 -1.16 0.29
CA PHE A 86 1.78 -1.57 0.18
C PHE A 86 1.39 -2.44 1.36
N PHE A 87 0.15 -2.28 1.84
CA PHE A 87 -0.39 -3.17 2.86
C PHE A 87 -1.88 -3.44 2.60
N CYS A 88 -2.34 -4.54 3.16
CA CYS A 88 -3.75 -4.94 3.16
C CYS A 88 -4.15 -5.39 4.57
N GLY A 89 -5.15 -6.25 4.70
CA GLY A 89 -5.59 -6.72 6.01
C GLY A 89 -4.61 -7.66 6.69
N LEU A 90 -4.09 -8.67 5.96
CA LEU A 90 -3.24 -9.73 6.51
C LEU A 90 -1.88 -9.88 5.80
N GLY A 91 -1.69 -9.26 4.66
CA GLY A 91 -0.44 -9.31 3.91
C GLY A 91 -0.46 -10.14 2.63
N TRP A 92 -1.55 -10.81 2.32
CA TRP A 92 -1.64 -11.65 1.12
C TRP A 92 -1.87 -10.83 -0.14
N ARG A 93 -2.88 -9.98 -0.14
CA ARG A 93 -3.18 -9.09 -1.28
C ARG A 93 -2.00 -8.17 -1.58
N SER A 94 -1.32 -7.67 -0.54
CA SER A 94 -0.20 -6.76 -0.73
C SER A 94 1.04 -7.45 -1.30
N ALA A 95 1.28 -8.72 -0.95
CA ALA A 95 2.35 -9.50 -1.57
C ALA A 95 2.12 -9.65 -3.07
N LEU A 96 0.90 -10.02 -3.46
CA LEU A 96 0.52 -10.14 -4.88
C LEU A 96 0.62 -8.80 -5.60
N THR A 97 0.22 -7.72 -4.95
CA THR A 97 0.30 -6.37 -5.49
C THR A 97 1.74 -5.96 -5.77
N ALA A 98 2.61 -6.09 -4.79
CA ALA A 98 4.02 -5.73 -4.95
C ALA A 98 4.66 -6.52 -6.08
N LYS A 99 4.36 -7.82 -6.19
CA LYS A 99 4.88 -8.65 -7.27
C LYS A 99 4.39 -8.15 -8.63
N THR A 100 3.09 -7.87 -8.77
CA THR A 100 2.53 -7.39 -10.04
C THR A 100 3.21 -6.10 -10.48
N LEU A 101 3.36 -5.13 -9.57
CA LEU A 101 3.98 -3.86 -9.91
C LEU A 101 5.47 -4.01 -10.22
N GLN A 102 6.14 -4.92 -9.52
CA GLN A 102 7.54 -5.27 -9.82
C GLN A 102 7.66 -5.88 -11.22
N ASP A 103 6.74 -6.76 -11.59
CA ASP A 103 6.70 -7.36 -12.93
C ASP A 103 6.44 -6.28 -14.02
N MET A 104 5.76 -5.20 -13.67
CA MET A 104 5.55 -4.05 -14.57
C MET A 104 6.79 -3.16 -14.69
N GLY A 105 7.82 -3.38 -13.87
CA GLY A 105 9.08 -2.67 -13.93
C GLY A 105 9.36 -1.71 -12.78
N MET A 106 8.48 -1.62 -11.77
CA MET A 106 8.75 -0.77 -10.62
C MET A 106 9.80 -1.43 -9.70
N THR A 107 10.85 -0.70 -9.39
CA THR A 107 11.93 -1.19 -8.52
C THR A 107 11.81 -0.71 -7.08
N ASN A 108 10.93 0.25 -6.83
CA ASN A 108 10.78 0.96 -5.55
C ASN A 108 9.50 0.54 -4.81
N VAL A 109 9.19 -0.75 -4.84
CA VAL A 109 7.99 -1.31 -4.19
C VAL A 109 8.37 -2.34 -3.13
N ALA A 110 7.56 -2.38 -2.08
CA ALA A 110 7.66 -3.34 -0.99
C ALA A 110 6.27 -3.55 -0.40
N HIS A 111 6.12 -4.53 0.47
CA HIS A 111 4.87 -4.66 1.21
C HIS A 111 5.14 -4.93 2.69
N MET A 112 4.13 -4.66 3.52
CA MET A 112 4.18 -4.88 4.97
C MET A 112 3.52 -6.20 5.30
N ASP A 113 4.29 -7.14 5.84
CA ASP A 113 3.76 -8.43 6.28
C ASP A 113 2.90 -8.25 7.53
N GLY A 114 1.87 -9.09 7.66
CA GLY A 114 0.93 -9.00 8.78
C GLY A 114 -0.18 -7.98 8.58
N GLY A 115 0.04 -6.98 7.75
CA GLY A 115 -0.98 -6.01 7.34
C GLY A 115 -1.56 -5.17 8.46
N TYR A 116 -2.72 -4.59 8.19
CA TYR A 116 -3.39 -3.70 9.13
C TYR A 116 -3.78 -4.39 10.44
N THR A 117 -4.13 -5.68 10.37
CA THR A 117 -4.48 -6.45 11.55
C THR A 117 -3.34 -6.45 12.58
N ASP A 118 -2.13 -6.77 12.12
CA ASP A 118 -0.96 -6.80 13.02
C ASP A 118 -0.48 -5.40 13.38
N TRP A 119 -0.67 -4.41 12.50
CA TRP A 119 -0.36 -3.02 12.79
C TRP A 119 -1.14 -2.52 14.01
N VAL A 120 -2.44 -2.77 14.05
CA VAL A 120 -3.31 -2.38 15.16
C VAL A 120 -2.92 -3.13 16.43
N LYS A 121 -2.68 -4.43 16.36
CA LYS A 121 -2.25 -5.24 17.50
C LYS A 121 -0.94 -4.74 18.11
N ALA A 122 -0.04 -4.25 17.28
CA ALA A 122 1.25 -3.73 17.72
C ALA A 122 1.18 -2.27 18.19
N GLY A 123 -0.01 -1.68 18.23
CA GLY A 123 -0.20 -0.30 18.66
C GLY A 123 0.30 0.74 17.66
N GLY A 124 0.39 0.40 16.39
CA GLY A 124 0.80 1.35 15.36
C GLY A 124 -0.20 2.49 15.22
N PRO A 125 0.26 3.73 14.95
CA PRO A 125 -0.63 4.88 14.83
C PRO A 125 -1.55 4.76 13.61
N THR A 126 -2.81 5.16 13.80
CA THR A 126 -3.85 5.08 12.78
C THR A 126 -4.59 6.41 12.66
N GLU A 127 -5.32 6.56 11.57
CA GLU A 127 -6.23 7.68 11.36
C GLU A 127 -7.36 7.26 10.43
N THR A 128 -8.48 7.98 10.49
CA THR A 128 -9.58 7.74 9.56
C THR A 128 -9.39 8.55 8.28
N LEU A 129 -10.11 8.18 7.22
CA LEU A 129 -10.11 8.99 5.99
C LEU A 129 -10.64 10.40 6.24
N GLU A 130 -11.62 10.55 7.13
CA GLU A 130 -12.12 11.87 7.53
C GLU A 130 -11.03 12.72 8.17
N GLN A 131 -10.24 12.13 9.06
CA GLN A 131 -9.12 12.83 9.67
C GLN A 131 -8.08 13.25 8.63
N GLN A 132 -7.81 12.41 7.65
CA GLN A 132 -6.91 12.77 6.54
C GLN A 132 -7.45 13.96 5.75
N LYS A 133 -8.74 13.96 5.43
CA LYS A 133 -9.38 15.06 4.70
C LYS A 133 -9.34 16.36 5.49
N SER A 134 -9.58 16.28 6.80
CA SER A 134 -9.51 17.46 7.67
C SER A 134 -8.11 18.06 7.71
N LYS A 135 -7.07 17.22 7.77
CA LYS A 135 -5.67 17.68 7.74
C LYS A 135 -5.34 18.38 6.42
N LYS A 136 -5.82 17.82 5.29
CA LYS A 136 -5.62 18.46 3.97
C LYS A 136 -6.28 19.82 3.90
N LYS A 137 -7.49 19.97 4.43
CA LYS A 137 -8.18 21.25 4.47
C LYS A 137 -7.43 22.27 5.34
N ALA A 138 -6.88 21.83 6.47
CA ALA A 138 -6.12 22.68 7.36
C ALA A 138 -4.79 23.17 6.75
N VAL A 139 -4.22 22.39 5.85
CA VAL A 139 -2.93 22.67 5.19
C VAL A 139 -3.10 23.46 3.89
N LEU A 140 -4.31 23.46 3.30
CA LEU A 140 -4.57 24.21 2.08
C LEU A 140 -4.36 25.71 2.34
N PRO A 141 -3.59 26.39 1.47
CA PRO A 141 -3.38 27.82 1.65
C PRO A 141 -4.71 28.56 1.59
N THR A 142 -4.99 29.33 2.61
CA THR A 142 -6.07 30.30 2.61
C THR A 142 -5.55 31.51 1.85
N SER A 143 -5.88 31.57 0.62
CA SER A 143 -5.62 32.78 -0.16
C SER A 143 -6.72 33.79 0.07
#